data_2d33de3fb00e42bfeaad5ff3ece67fce
#
_entry.id   2d33de3fb00e42bfeaad5ff3ece67fce
#
_cell.length_a   1.000
_cell.length_b   1.000
_cell.length_c   1.000
_cell.angle_alpha   90.00
_cell.angle_beta   90.00
_cell.angle_gamma   90.00
#
_symmetry.space_group_name_H-M   'P 1'
#
loop_
_entity.id
_entity.type
_entity.pdbx_description
1 polymer ?
#
loop_
_entity_poly.entity_id
_entity_poly.type
_entity_poly.pdbx_seq_one_letter_code
_entity_poly.pdbx_strand_id
1 'polypeptide(L)'
;MSPDGYVLPRMYDEMAEAIRADAQRRLRRLLERARKEGVRGRALLLKGVAHEAIIRAARAHRADMIILGTHGRTGLARFFVGSVAARVVAAAGCPVLTVRGR
;
A
#
# COMPACT_ATOMS: atom_id res chain seq x y z
N MET A 1 -18.45 4.17 -25.57
CA MET A 1 -16.99 3.96 -25.57
C MET A 1 -16.41 4.42 -26.89
N SER A 2 -15.31 5.13 -26.84
CA SER A 2 -14.61 5.57 -28.02
C SER A 2 -13.99 4.35 -28.72
N PRO A 3 -13.95 4.33 -30.09
CA PRO A 3 -13.30 3.21 -30.80
C PRO A 3 -11.80 3.09 -30.49
N ASP A 4 -11.19 4.09 -29.92
CA ASP A 4 -9.78 4.10 -29.57
C ASP A 4 -9.52 3.57 -28.15
N GLY A 5 -10.55 3.06 -27.50
CA GLY A 5 -10.40 2.53 -26.15
C GLY A 5 -10.35 3.57 -25.05
N TYR A 6 -10.71 4.80 -25.32
CA TYR A 6 -10.77 5.83 -24.30
C TYR A 6 -11.82 5.51 -23.24
N VAL A 7 -11.43 5.62 -21.99
CA VAL A 7 -12.35 5.60 -20.86
C VAL A 7 -12.84 7.04 -20.66
N LEU A 8 -14.15 7.27 -20.62
CA LEU A 8 -14.69 8.59 -20.32
C LEU A 8 -14.20 9.03 -18.94
N PRO A 9 -13.89 10.32 -18.73
CA PRO A 9 -13.44 10.81 -17.43
C PRO A 9 -14.35 10.41 -16.28
N ARG A 10 -15.65 10.43 -16.51
CA ARG A 10 -16.65 10.03 -15.54
C ARG A 10 -16.49 8.56 -15.14
N MET A 11 -16.27 7.67 -16.10
CA MET A 11 -16.06 6.25 -15.84
C MET A 11 -14.74 6.02 -15.10
N TYR A 12 -13.72 6.78 -15.46
CA TYR A 12 -12.44 6.72 -14.79
C TYR A 12 -12.56 7.10 -13.31
N ASP A 13 -13.30 8.17 -13.01
CA ASP A 13 -13.54 8.62 -11.64
C ASP A 13 -14.32 7.60 -10.84
N GLU A 14 -15.32 6.98 -11.44
CA GLU A 14 -16.12 5.94 -10.79
C GLU A 14 -15.27 4.72 -10.46
N MET A 15 -14.38 4.31 -11.37
CA MET A 15 -13.45 3.22 -11.14
C MET A 15 -12.46 3.53 -10.03
N ALA A 16 -11.90 4.73 -10.04
CA ALA A 16 -10.95 5.16 -9.02
C ALA A 16 -11.61 5.19 -7.64
N GLU A 17 -12.87 5.64 -7.56
CA GLU A 17 -13.61 5.67 -6.31
C GLU A 17 -13.91 4.26 -5.81
N ALA A 18 -14.27 3.33 -6.69
CA ALA A 18 -14.51 1.95 -6.33
C ALA A 18 -13.24 1.27 -5.78
N ILE A 19 -12.10 1.52 -6.38
CA ILE A 19 -10.81 1.00 -5.92
C ILE A 19 -10.47 1.55 -4.54
N ARG A 20 -10.68 2.84 -4.34
CA ARG A 20 -10.43 3.48 -3.05
C ARG A 20 -11.33 2.90 -1.95
N ALA A 21 -12.62 2.74 -2.23
CA ALA A 21 -13.56 2.17 -1.27
C ALA A 21 -13.17 0.75 -0.87
N ASP A 22 -12.74 -0.05 -1.83
CA ASP A 22 -12.28 -1.41 -1.57
C ASP A 22 -11.02 -1.41 -0.69
N ALA A 23 -10.07 -0.55 -1.00
CA ALA A 23 -8.84 -0.42 -0.22
C ALA A 23 -9.15 0.00 1.23
N GLN A 24 -10.06 0.94 1.41
CA GLN A 24 -10.47 1.37 2.75
C GLN A 24 -11.12 0.24 3.55
N ARG A 25 -11.94 -0.58 2.91
CA ARG A 25 -12.55 -1.74 3.57
C ARG A 25 -11.51 -2.75 4.03
N ARG A 26 -10.51 -3.00 3.20
CA ARG A 26 -9.41 -3.92 3.54
C ARG A 26 -8.58 -3.40 4.69
N LEU A 27 -8.27 -2.11 4.69
CA LEU A 27 -7.54 -1.48 5.79
C LEU A 27 -8.31 -1.57 7.10
N ARG A 28 -9.61 -1.34 7.07
CA ARG A 28 -10.44 -1.46 8.28
C ARG A 28 -10.42 -2.86 8.85
N ARG A 29 -10.50 -3.88 7.99
CA ARG A 29 -10.42 -5.28 8.44
C ARG A 29 -9.10 -5.60 9.11
N LEU A 30 -8.01 -5.12 8.51
CA LEU A 30 -6.68 -5.31 9.07
C LEU A 30 -6.54 -4.61 10.43
N LEU A 31 -7.06 -3.39 10.52
CA LEU A 31 -7.02 -2.62 11.76
C LEU A 31 -7.83 -3.31 12.86
N GLU A 32 -8.99 -3.86 12.53
CA GLU A 32 -9.80 -4.62 13.48
C GLU A 32 -9.08 -5.86 13.99
N ARG A 33 -8.42 -6.59 13.09
CA ARG A 33 -7.62 -7.76 13.47
C ARG A 33 -6.49 -7.37 14.41
N ALA A 34 -5.80 -6.27 14.10
CA ALA A 34 -4.73 -5.77 14.96
C ALA A 34 -5.25 -5.41 16.35
N ARG A 35 -6.38 -4.74 16.41
CA ARG A 35 -7.01 -4.36 17.69
C ARG A 35 -7.39 -5.57 18.53
N LYS A 36 -7.92 -6.61 17.89
CA LYS A 36 -8.26 -7.84 18.59
C LYS A 36 -7.05 -8.53 19.21
N GLU A 37 -5.89 -8.31 18.62
CA GLU A 37 -4.63 -8.84 19.13
C GLU A 37 -3.92 -7.87 20.08
N GLY A 38 -4.58 -6.81 20.47
CA GLY A 38 -4.04 -5.84 21.42
C GLY A 38 -3.08 -4.82 20.80
N VAL A 39 -3.03 -4.73 19.50
CA VAL A 39 -2.16 -3.78 18.82
C VAL A 39 -2.88 -2.45 18.61
N ARG A 40 -2.26 -1.37 19.04
CA ARG A 40 -2.74 -0.02 18.75
C ARG A 40 -2.26 0.38 17.37
N GLY A 41 -3.16 0.94 16.56
CA GLY A 41 -2.77 1.35 15.24
C GLY A 41 -3.76 2.30 14.61
N ARG A 42 -3.33 2.90 13.52
CA ARG A 42 -4.17 3.69 12.63
C ARG A 42 -4.00 3.18 11.22
N ALA A 43 -5.06 3.27 10.43
CA ALA A 43 -4.99 2.92 9.02
C ALA A 43 -4.94 4.20 8.21
N LEU A 44 -4.00 4.26 7.29
CA LEU A 44 -3.82 5.40 6.39
C LEU A 44 -3.85 4.90 4.96
N LEU A 45 -4.70 5.48 4.15
CA LEU A 45 -4.70 5.24 2.72
C LEU A 45 -3.95 6.39 2.05
N LEU A 46 -2.78 6.09 1.53
CA LEU A 46 -1.89 7.10 0.95
C LEU A 46 -2.05 7.15 -0.56
N LYS A 47 -1.89 8.35 -1.11
CA LYS A 47 -1.91 8.59 -2.56
C LYS A 47 -0.52 8.92 -3.07
N GLY A 48 -0.33 8.71 -4.36
CA GLY A 48 0.90 9.09 -5.05
C GLY A 48 1.79 7.88 -5.35
N VAL A 49 3.05 8.15 -5.57
CA VAL A 49 4.04 7.11 -5.83
C VAL A 49 4.27 6.33 -4.55
N ALA A 50 4.05 5.01 -4.61
CA ALA A 50 3.96 4.18 -3.41
C ALA A 50 5.17 4.29 -2.50
N HIS A 51 6.39 4.10 -3.02
CA HIS A 51 7.58 4.15 -2.18
C HIS A 51 7.82 5.53 -1.55
N GLU A 52 7.51 6.59 -2.29
CA GLU A 52 7.65 7.96 -1.78
C GLU A 52 6.64 8.25 -0.68
N ALA A 53 5.40 7.80 -0.86
CA ALA A 53 4.34 7.99 0.12
C ALA A 53 4.65 7.26 1.42
N ILE A 54 5.17 6.04 1.32
CA ILE A 54 5.56 5.23 2.49
C ILE A 54 6.68 5.93 3.26
N ILE A 55 7.72 6.36 2.58
CA ILE A 55 8.86 7.03 3.22
C ILE A 55 8.42 8.35 3.87
N ARG A 56 7.60 9.10 3.17
CA ARG A 56 7.07 10.37 3.70
C ARG A 56 6.24 10.15 4.96
N ALA A 57 5.36 9.14 4.95
CA ALA A 57 4.56 8.80 6.11
C ALA A 57 5.42 8.33 7.29
N ALA A 58 6.43 7.52 7.02
CA ALA A 58 7.34 7.04 8.04
C ALA A 58 8.08 8.20 8.72
N ARG A 59 8.53 9.18 7.94
CA ARG A 59 9.20 10.37 8.49
C ARG A 59 8.23 11.24 9.29
N ALA A 60 7.03 11.47 8.76
CA ALA A 60 6.04 12.31 9.41
C ALA A 60 5.60 11.75 10.76
N HIS A 61 5.53 10.44 10.86
CA HIS A 61 5.12 9.76 12.10
C HIS A 61 6.30 9.29 12.94
N ARG A 62 7.52 9.63 12.55
CA ARG A 62 8.76 9.22 13.27
C ARG A 62 8.82 7.73 13.53
N ALA A 63 8.55 6.97 12.49
CA ALA A 63 8.57 5.52 12.59
C ALA A 63 9.98 5.01 12.93
N ASP A 64 10.06 4.06 13.84
CA ASP A 64 11.32 3.41 14.21
C ASP A 64 11.68 2.29 13.25
N MET A 65 10.71 1.77 12.54
CA MET A 65 10.87 0.67 11.60
C MET A 65 9.74 0.69 10.58
N ILE A 66 10.04 0.31 9.35
CA ILE A 66 9.04 0.09 8.31
C ILE A 66 8.94 -1.41 8.08
N ILE A 67 7.73 -1.94 8.10
CA ILE A 67 7.49 -3.35 7.78
C ILE A 67 6.67 -3.40 6.50
N LEU A 68 7.18 -4.11 5.50
CA LEU A 68 6.57 -4.18 4.18
C LEU A 68 6.32 -5.61 3.75
N GLY A 69 5.19 -5.83 3.10
CA GLY A 69 5.00 -7.03 2.31
C GLY A 69 5.85 -6.95 1.03
N THR A 70 6.46 -8.05 0.63
CA THR A 70 7.32 -8.08 -0.56
C THR A 70 6.56 -8.39 -1.83
N HIS A 71 5.32 -8.83 -1.75
CA HIS A 71 4.52 -9.07 -2.93
C HIS A 71 3.11 -8.51 -2.73
N GLY A 72 2.61 -7.93 -3.82
CA GLY A 72 1.26 -7.46 -3.86
C GLY A 72 0.28 -8.59 -4.17
N ARG A 73 -0.80 -8.23 -4.85
CA ARG A 73 -1.89 -9.15 -5.15
C ARG A 73 -1.57 -10.19 -6.23
N THR A 74 -0.50 -9.98 -6.99
CA THR A 74 -0.16 -10.87 -8.09
C THR A 74 0.81 -11.94 -7.62
N GLY A 75 0.51 -13.20 -7.90
CA GLY A 75 1.34 -14.33 -7.47
C GLY A 75 2.74 -14.36 -8.06
N LEU A 76 3.00 -13.58 -9.11
CA LEU A 76 4.32 -13.49 -9.72
C LEU A 76 5.36 -12.89 -8.78
N ALA A 77 4.94 -12.04 -7.89
CA ALA A 77 5.85 -11.31 -7.00
C ALA A 77 6.49 -12.19 -5.93
N ARG A 78 6.06 -13.42 -5.76
CA ARG A 78 6.64 -14.31 -4.73
C ARG A 78 8.10 -14.66 -4.93
N PHE A 79 8.62 -14.51 -6.15
CA PHE A 79 10.00 -14.79 -6.49
C PHE A 79 10.90 -13.58 -6.45
N PHE A 80 10.31 -12.40 -6.26
CA PHE A 80 11.02 -11.14 -6.31
C PHE A 80 10.64 -10.29 -5.13
N VAL A 81 11.60 -9.51 -4.66
CA VAL A 81 11.28 -8.36 -3.82
C VAL A 81 10.60 -7.36 -4.74
N GLY A 82 9.39 -6.93 -4.42
CA GLY A 82 8.66 -5.97 -5.24
C GLY A 82 9.45 -4.68 -5.43
N SER A 83 9.20 -3.99 -6.55
CA SER A 83 9.89 -2.73 -6.84
C SER A 83 9.70 -1.67 -5.76
N VAL A 84 8.50 -1.63 -5.17
CA VAL A 84 8.21 -0.70 -4.06
C VAL A 84 9.07 -1.03 -2.84
N ALA A 85 9.12 -2.31 -2.45
CA ALA A 85 9.93 -2.72 -1.30
C ALA A 85 11.41 -2.43 -1.52
N ALA A 86 11.93 -2.72 -2.71
CA ALA A 86 13.33 -2.44 -3.03
C ALA A 86 13.65 -0.95 -2.92
N ARG A 87 12.77 -0.09 -3.39
CA ARG A 87 12.97 1.36 -3.32
C ARG A 87 12.86 1.90 -1.91
N VAL A 88 11.96 1.35 -1.11
CA VAL A 88 11.85 1.73 0.30
C VAL A 88 13.10 1.32 1.07
N VAL A 89 13.59 0.10 0.87
CA VAL A 89 14.83 -0.36 1.50
C VAL A 89 16.01 0.55 1.14
N ALA A 90 16.11 0.97 -0.12
CA ALA A 90 17.20 1.82 -0.59
C ALA A 90 17.16 3.24 -0.01
N ALA A 91 15.98 3.78 0.26
CA ALA A 91 15.82 5.20 0.60
C ALA A 91 15.32 5.49 2.02
N ALA A 92 14.95 4.47 2.79
CA ALA A 92 14.43 4.67 4.13
C ALA A 92 15.51 5.16 5.09
N GLY A 93 15.14 6.06 5.99
CA GLY A 93 16.01 6.55 7.06
C GLY A 93 15.93 5.72 8.34
N CYS A 94 15.23 4.60 8.33
CA CYS A 94 15.09 3.70 9.45
C CYS A 94 15.15 2.25 8.97
N PRO A 95 15.29 1.27 9.88
CA PRO A 95 15.30 -0.13 9.48
C PRO A 95 14.03 -0.53 8.74
N VAL A 96 14.18 -1.40 7.76
CA VAL A 96 13.06 -1.92 6.96
C VAL A 96 13.06 -3.44 7.07
N LEU A 97 11.95 -3.98 7.52
CA LEU A 97 11.72 -5.42 7.58
C LEU A 97 10.79 -5.79 6.43
N THR A 98 11.23 -6.71 5.59
CA THR A 98 10.38 -7.21 4.51
C THR A 98 9.81 -8.57 4.90
N VAL A 99 8.53 -8.74 4.64
CA VAL A 99 7.81 -9.95 5.01
C VAL A 99 7.21 -10.58 3.76
N ARG A 100 7.46 -11.86 3.59
CA ARG A 100 6.84 -12.64 2.54
C ARG A 100 5.45 -13.08 3.01
N GLY A 101 4.43 -12.68 2.29
CA GLY A 101 3.09 -13.21 2.49
C GLY A 101 2.97 -14.61 1.93
N ARG A 102 1.91 -15.28 2.29
CA ARG A 102 1.60 -16.63 1.78
C ARG A 102 0.95 -16.58 0.42
#